data_afd64f7c0fa627b90412400663b27250
#
_entry.id   afd64f7c0fa627b90412400663b27250
#
_cell.length_a   1.000
_cell.length_b   1.000
_cell.length_c   1.000
_cell.angle_alpha   90.00
_cell.angle_beta   90.00
_cell.angle_gamma   90.00
#
_symmetry.space_group_name_H-M   'P 1'
#
loop_
_entity.id
_entity.type
_entity.pdbx_description
1 polymer ?
#
loop_
_entity_poly.entity_id
_entity_poly.type
_entity_poly.pdbx_seq_one_letter_code
_entity_poly.pdbx_strand_id
1 'polypeptide(L)'
;MKAVVIGESSGASREAIMAVYPRHKAVVDTFIAQGVVVGIGPFTDGGNMAIFTTPQAAEAFARADPFILEGVVKSFVIKEWRDALLPE
;
A
#
# COMPACT_ATOMS: atom_id res chain seq x y z
N MET A 1 -2.98 -7.81 -15.27
CA MET A 1 -3.60 -6.52 -14.91
C MET A 1 -3.05 -6.07 -13.57
N LYS A 2 -2.57 -4.84 -13.50
CA LYS A 2 -2.12 -4.24 -12.24
C LYS A 2 -3.30 -3.92 -11.33
N ALA A 3 -3.02 -3.70 -10.05
CA ALA A 3 -3.99 -3.18 -9.10
C ALA A 3 -3.36 -2.09 -8.25
N VAL A 4 -4.18 -1.15 -7.82
CA VAL A 4 -3.74 0.01 -7.02
C VAL A 4 -4.49 -0.02 -5.69
N VAL A 5 -3.74 0.15 -4.60
CA VAL A 5 -4.31 0.38 -3.27
C VAL A 5 -4.18 1.87 -2.98
N ILE A 6 -5.29 2.55 -2.75
CA ILE A 6 -5.31 3.98 -2.42
C ILE A 6 -5.85 4.11 -1.01
N GLY A 7 -5.04 4.69 -0.12
CA GLY A 7 -5.37 4.84 1.28
C GLY A 7 -5.57 6.28 1.71
N GLU A 8 -6.53 6.49 2.60
CA GLU A 8 -6.74 7.80 3.25
C GLU A 8 -6.00 7.86 4.57
N SER A 9 -5.37 9.00 4.84
CA SER A 9 -4.75 9.26 6.13
C SER A 9 -5.79 9.32 7.24
N SER A 10 -5.48 8.72 8.40
CA SER A 10 -6.30 8.85 9.60
C SER A 10 -6.07 10.18 10.33
N GLY A 11 -5.09 10.97 9.90
CA GLY A 11 -4.65 12.14 10.65
C GLY A 11 -3.74 11.80 11.82
N ALA A 12 -3.24 10.57 11.90
CA ALA A 12 -2.34 10.14 12.96
C ALA A 12 -1.11 11.04 13.03
N SER A 13 -0.60 11.28 14.24
CA SER A 13 0.60 12.06 14.44
C SER A 13 1.81 11.36 13.82
N ARG A 14 2.85 12.13 13.52
CA ARG A 14 4.11 11.56 13.04
C ARG A 14 4.65 10.52 14.03
N GLU A 15 4.56 10.78 15.32
CA GLU A 15 5.00 9.85 16.36
C GLU A 15 4.24 8.52 16.27
N ALA A 16 2.93 8.58 16.14
CA ALA A 16 2.10 7.38 16.00
C ALA A 16 2.43 6.60 14.73
N ILE A 17 2.64 7.30 13.61
CA ILE A 17 3.04 6.69 12.34
C ILE A 17 4.39 6.00 12.50
N MET A 18 5.36 6.67 13.09
CA MET A 18 6.72 6.13 13.23
C MET A 18 6.78 4.93 14.19
N ALA A 19 5.85 4.84 15.14
CA ALA A 19 5.75 3.68 16.02
C ALA A 19 5.36 2.40 15.26
N VAL A 20 4.59 2.52 14.18
CA VAL A 20 4.12 1.40 13.36
C VAL A 20 5.05 1.16 12.16
N TYR A 21 5.77 2.18 11.73
CA TYR A 21 6.53 2.17 10.47
C TYR A 21 7.47 0.96 10.32
N PRO A 22 8.27 0.56 11.33
CA PRO A 22 9.18 -0.58 11.14
C PRO A 22 8.48 -1.88 10.75
N ARG A 23 7.29 -2.13 11.31
CA ARG A 23 6.49 -3.30 10.97
C ARG A 23 5.86 -3.19 9.59
N HIS A 24 5.39 -2.00 9.23
CA HIS A 24 4.92 -1.68 7.88
C HIS A 24 6.03 -1.92 6.86
N LYS A 25 7.23 -1.36 7.13
CA LYS A 25 8.38 -1.51 6.23
C LYS A 25 8.76 -2.98 6.04
N ALA A 26 8.72 -3.77 7.09
CA ALA A 26 9.04 -5.20 6.99
C ALA A 26 8.09 -5.93 6.04
N VAL A 27 6.80 -5.61 6.08
CA VAL A 27 5.81 -6.18 5.16
C VAL A 27 6.06 -5.69 3.74
N VAL A 28 6.29 -4.40 3.56
CA VAL A 28 6.61 -3.82 2.24
C VAL A 28 7.83 -4.52 1.64
N ASP A 29 8.89 -4.68 2.41
CA ASP A 29 10.12 -5.32 1.94
C ASP A 29 9.88 -6.78 1.51
N THR A 30 9.00 -7.50 2.21
CA THR A 30 8.61 -8.85 1.83
C THR A 30 7.95 -8.88 0.46
N PHE A 31 7.03 -7.96 0.20
CA PHE A 31 6.34 -7.88 -1.09
C PHE A 31 7.26 -7.42 -2.21
N ILE A 32 8.18 -6.48 -1.91
CA ILE A 32 9.22 -6.07 -2.86
C ILE A 32 10.08 -7.27 -3.26
N ALA A 33 10.48 -8.09 -2.29
CA ALA A 33 11.30 -9.28 -2.54
C ALA A 33 10.58 -10.30 -3.42
N GLN A 34 9.24 -10.33 -3.38
CA GLN A 34 8.42 -11.18 -4.24
C GLN A 34 8.29 -10.63 -5.68
N GLY A 35 8.76 -9.41 -5.93
CA GLY A 35 8.69 -8.79 -7.24
C GLY A 35 7.30 -8.28 -7.63
N VAL A 36 6.40 -8.10 -6.69
CA VAL A 36 5.00 -7.73 -6.97
C VAL A 36 4.68 -6.26 -6.74
N VAL A 37 5.64 -5.47 -6.26
CA VAL A 37 5.44 -4.03 -6.00
C VAL A 37 6.03 -3.23 -7.14
N VAL A 38 5.20 -2.39 -7.77
CA VAL A 38 5.63 -1.45 -8.82
C VAL A 38 6.04 -0.12 -8.21
N GLY A 39 5.29 0.34 -7.22
CA GLY A 39 5.57 1.56 -6.50
C GLY A 39 4.74 1.61 -5.24
N ILE A 40 5.23 2.34 -4.24
CA ILE A 40 4.53 2.51 -2.96
C ILE A 40 5.05 3.76 -2.27
N GLY A 41 4.16 4.55 -1.70
CA GLY A 41 4.56 5.73 -0.95
C GLY A 41 3.40 6.65 -0.60
N PRO A 42 3.68 7.66 0.22
CA PRO A 42 2.68 8.66 0.58
C PRO A 42 2.50 9.68 -0.55
N PHE A 43 1.27 10.24 -0.63
CA PHE A 43 1.05 11.44 -1.41
C PHE A 43 1.59 12.66 -0.64
N THR A 44 1.94 13.71 -1.36
CA THR A 44 2.51 14.92 -0.75
C THR A 44 1.50 15.69 0.11
N ASP A 45 0.21 15.50 -0.15
CA ASP A 45 -0.89 16.19 0.54
C ASP A 45 -1.69 15.27 1.47
N GLY A 46 -1.16 14.09 1.78
CA GLY A 46 -1.80 13.13 2.68
C GLY A 46 -2.39 11.94 1.95
N GLY A 47 -2.50 10.83 2.67
CA GLY A 47 -2.86 9.56 2.07
C GLY A 47 -1.66 8.90 1.38
N ASN A 48 -1.91 7.73 0.81
CA ASN A 48 -0.84 6.95 0.18
C ASN A 48 -1.38 6.12 -0.98
N MET A 49 -0.46 5.57 -1.75
CA MET A 49 -0.79 4.68 -2.86
C MET A 49 0.27 3.60 -2.98
N ALA A 50 -0.18 2.40 -3.33
CA ALA A 50 0.71 1.31 -3.69
C ALA A 50 0.19 0.68 -4.99
N ILE A 51 1.12 0.34 -5.88
CA ILE A 51 0.80 -0.30 -7.16
C ILE A 51 1.41 -1.69 -7.15
N PHE A 52 0.57 -2.69 -7.43
CA PHE A 52 0.97 -4.10 -7.46
C PHE A 52 0.80 -4.68 -8.86
N THR A 53 1.57 -5.71 -9.14
CA THR A 53 1.53 -6.37 -10.45
C THR A 53 0.24 -7.14 -10.69
N THR A 54 -0.48 -7.53 -9.62
CA THR A 54 -1.73 -8.27 -9.71
C THR A 54 -2.71 -7.82 -8.63
N PRO A 55 -4.04 -8.00 -8.85
CA PRO A 55 -5.03 -7.75 -7.81
C PRO A 55 -4.84 -8.64 -6.57
N GLN A 56 -4.40 -9.88 -6.77
CA GLN A 56 -4.17 -10.81 -5.67
C GLN A 56 -3.07 -10.32 -4.73
N ALA A 57 -2.00 -9.77 -5.29
CA ALA A 57 -0.92 -9.19 -4.49
C ALA A 57 -1.41 -7.96 -3.71
N ALA A 58 -2.22 -7.11 -4.32
CA ALA A 58 -2.80 -5.94 -3.67
C ALA A 58 -3.68 -6.35 -2.48
N GLU A 59 -4.53 -7.35 -2.66
CA GLU A 59 -5.39 -7.86 -1.59
C GLU A 59 -4.57 -8.49 -0.45
N ALA A 60 -3.57 -9.27 -0.78
CA ALA A 60 -2.68 -9.89 0.21
C ALA A 60 -1.95 -8.82 1.03
N PHE A 61 -1.47 -7.76 0.37
CA PHE A 61 -0.82 -6.65 1.05
C PHE A 61 -1.78 -5.94 2.01
N ALA A 62 -2.99 -5.63 1.55
CA ALA A 62 -3.98 -4.94 2.39
C ALA A 62 -4.35 -5.74 3.64
N ARG A 63 -4.31 -7.06 3.57
CA ARG A 63 -4.56 -7.93 4.73
C ARG A 63 -3.36 -8.04 5.68
N ALA A 64 -2.18 -7.61 5.26
CA ALA A 64 -0.93 -7.79 6.01
C ALA A 64 -0.34 -6.48 6.54
N ASP A 65 -0.69 -5.34 5.93
CA ASP A 65 -0.04 -4.06 6.22
C ASP A 65 -0.45 -3.51 7.58
N PRO A 66 0.48 -3.36 8.54
CA PRO A 66 0.17 -2.77 9.84
C PRO A 66 -0.41 -1.35 9.78
N PHE A 67 -0.05 -0.55 8.79
CA PHE A 67 -0.67 0.77 8.63
C PHE A 67 -2.18 0.67 8.40
N ILE A 68 -2.62 -0.34 7.67
CA ILE A 68 -4.04 -0.59 7.44
C ILE A 68 -4.68 -1.24 8.67
N LEU A 69 -4.05 -2.28 9.18
CA LEU A 69 -4.61 -3.09 10.28
C LEU A 69 -4.74 -2.30 11.58
N GLU A 70 -3.85 -1.34 11.81
CA GLU A 70 -3.82 -0.54 13.04
C GLU A 70 -4.38 0.87 12.86
N GLY A 71 -4.98 1.15 11.72
CA GLY A 71 -5.75 2.38 11.50
C GLY A 71 -4.94 3.63 11.22
N VAL A 72 -3.65 3.52 10.91
CA VAL A 72 -2.86 4.66 10.39
C VAL A 72 -3.43 5.08 9.05
N VAL A 73 -3.79 4.11 8.23
CA VAL A 73 -4.63 4.31 7.04
C VAL A 73 -6.07 4.11 7.49
N LYS A 74 -6.86 5.17 7.45
CA LYS A 74 -8.24 5.20 7.94
C LYS A 74 -9.17 4.32 7.12
N SER A 75 -9.00 4.36 5.80
CA SER A 75 -9.77 3.58 4.85
C SER A 75 -8.96 3.41 3.58
N PHE A 76 -9.30 2.41 2.80
CA PHE A 76 -8.61 2.18 1.52
C PHE A 76 -9.55 1.59 0.50
N VAL A 77 -9.19 1.73 -0.77
CA VAL A 77 -9.84 1.04 -1.89
C VAL A 77 -8.78 0.32 -2.70
N ILE A 78 -9.18 -0.79 -3.31
CA ILE A 78 -8.35 -1.52 -4.26
C ILE A 78 -9.04 -1.39 -5.62
N LYS A 79 -8.28 -0.92 -6.62
CA LYS A 79 -8.78 -0.79 -7.99
C LYS A 79 -7.92 -1.61 -8.92
N GLU A 80 -8.56 -2.37 -9.79
CA GLU A 80 -7.87 -2.98 -10.92
C GLU A 80 -7.53 -1.88 -11.91
N TRP A 81 -6.31 -1.91 -12.43
CA TRP A 81 -5.80 -0.85 -13.29
C TRP A 81 -5.24 -1.41 -14.58
N ARG A 82 -5.84 -1.01 -15.66
CA ARG A 82 -5.44 -1.41 -16.98
C ARG A 82 -4.41 -0.42 -17.52
N ASP A 83 -3.16 -0.59 -17.07
CA ASP A 83 -2.05 0.28 -17.45
C ASP A 83 -1.71 0.09 -18.93
N ALA A 84 -1.66 1.19 -19.67
CA ALA A 84 -1.39 1.18 -21.10
C ALA A 84 0.02 0.72 -21.46
N LEU A 85 0.96 0.76 -20.52
CA LEU A 85 2.35 0.35 -20.75
C LEU A 85 2.58 -1.14 -20.52
N LEU A 86 1.57 -1.86 -20.02
CA LEU A 86 1.71 -3.27 -19.71
C LEU A 86 1.10 -4.14 -20.79
N PRO A 87 1.87 -5.11 -21.29
CA PRO A 87 1.25 -6.24 -21.98
C PRO A 87 0.44 -7.04 -20.97
N GLU A 88 -0.74 -7.36 -21.32
CA GLU A 88 -1.61 -8.20 -20.50
C GLU A 88 -1.22 -9.69 -20.60
#